data_d653a14f3d0fb17a6e6a728275b918d9
#
_entry.id   d653a14f3d0fb17a6e6a728275b918d9
#
_cell.length_a   1.000
_cell.length_b   1.000
_cell.length_c   1.000
_cell.angle_alpha   90.00
_cell.angle_beta   90.00
_cell.angle_gamma   90.00
#
_symmetry.space_group_name_H-M   'P 1'
#
loop_
_entity.id
_entity.type
_entity.pdbx_description
1 polymer ?
#
loop_
_entity_poly.entity_id
_entity_poly.type
_entity_poly.pdbx_seq_one_letter_code
_entity_poly.pdbx_strand_id
1 'polypeptide(L)'
;MIPFNPKFSQTAVGYCLIISLLGVLIFANHLNNPFQFDSVPYISNNAKLQKPETLLTPEFLQKEFIHRGLLRISIALNVYLDGFKPFGFHLLSLAFHILNALLLFFIFEKSFQRFHLSALGWGNNRIRSISFFAAVLFLCHPIQTESVIYIMSRSEVMASTFYLIGFLLFQQLLERTSTSGLQYFFYFLIIILIILLGFSVKQIVATLPASMIFYYFFSCPDNSPAWQFLKKWKWPLLVICSALASLFFYKLFTDEAFLVGPSRTDQMVGRVKYMLSQPYV
;
A
#
# COMPACT_ATOMS: atom_id res chain seq x y z
N MET A 1 -31.19 6.81 -0.71
CA MET A 1 -30.12 5.84 -0.36
C MET A 1 -30.44 4.52 -1.05
N ILE A 2 -29.60 4.09 -1.98
CA ILE A 2 -29.76 2.79 -2.65
C ILE A 2 -29.20 1.76 -1.67
N PRO A 3 -29.97 0.74 -1.22
CA PRO A 3 -29.46 -0.26 -0.31
C PRO A 3 -28.33 -1.02 -1.00
N PHE A 4 -27.17 -1.08 -0.35
CA PHE A 4 -26.05 -1.90 -0.77
C PHE A 4 -26.50 -3.38 -0.75
N ASN A 5 -26.69 -3.96 -1.90
CA ASN A 5 -26.98 -5.39 -2.04
C ASN A 5 -25.62 -6.12 -2.15
N PRO A 6 -25.20 -6.90 -1.13
CA PRO A 6 -23.91 -7.56 -1.12
C PRO A 6 -23.82 -8.77 -2.06
N LYS A 7 -24.82 -9.01 -2.90
CA LYS A 7 -24.71 -10.03 -3.93
C LYS A 7 -23.63 -9.58 -4.92
N PHE A 8 -22.47 -10.19 -4.83
CA PHE A 8 -21.44 -10.11 -5.88
C PHE A 8 -22.15 -10.33 -7.22
N SER A 9 -22.30 -9.26 -7.98
CA SER A 9 -22.92 -9.35 -9.29
C SER A 9 -22.05 -10.24 -10.16
N GLN A 10 -22.64 -11.13 -10.95
CA GLN A 10 -21.89 -11.99 -11.89
C GLN A 10 -20.91 -11.19 -12.75
N THR A 11 -21.27 -9.94 -13.08
CA THR A 11 -20.40 -9.01 -13.81
C THR A 11 -19.16 -8.59 -13.02
N ALA A 12 -19.24 -8.42 -11.68
CA ALA A 12 -18.06 -8.08 -10.88
C ALA A 12 -17.08 -9.26 -10.81
N VAL A 13 -17.58 -10.49 -10.68
CA VAL A 13 -16.76 -11.70 -10.73
C VAL A 13 -16.04 -11.82 -12.08
N GLY A 14 -16.75 -11.56 -13.18
CA GLY A 14 -16.16 -11.56 -14.52
C GLY A 14 -15.01 -10.56 -14.65
N TYR A 15 -15.18 -9.33 -14.16
CA TYR A 15 -14.11 -8.33 -14.18
C TYR A 15 -12.91 -8.73 -13.31
N CYS A 16 -13.13 -9.29 -12.13
CA CYS A 16 -12.04 -9.79 -11.28
C CYS A 16 -11.24 -10.92 -11.98
N LEU A 17 -11.92 -11.84 -12.65
CA LEU A 17 -11.26 -12.91 -13.41
C LEU A 17 -10.43 -12.35 -14.57
N ILE A 18 -10.97 -11.37 -15.31
CA ILE A 18 -10.25 -10.73 -16.42
C ILE A 18 -9.01 -9.98 -15.89
N ILE A 19 -9.12 -9.20 -14.81
CA ILE A 19 -7.98 -8.51 -14.20
C ILE A 19 -6.90 -9.52 -13.79
N SER A 20 -7.30 -10.63 -13.15
CA SER A 20 -6.34 -11.65 -12.69
C SER A 20 -5.65 -12.33 -13.87
N LEU A 21 -6.41 -12.70 -14.91
CA LEU A 21 -5.87 -13.33 -16.11
C LEU A 21 -4.90 -12.40 -16.86
N LEU A 22 -5.28 -11.13 -17.05
CA LEU A 22 -4.40 -10.12 -17.67
C LEU A 22 -3.10 -9.95 -16.88
N GLY A 23 -3.17 -9.87 -15.55
CA GLY A 23 -1.97 -9.77 -14.71
C GLY A 23 -1.03 -10.96 -14.92
N VAL A 24 -1.55 -12.18 -14.94
CA VAL A 24 -0.75 -13.37 -15.21
C VAL A 24 -0.17 -13.33 -16.62
N LEU A 25 -0.97 -13.02 -17.65
CA LEU A 25 -0.51 -13.00 -19.04
C LEU A 25 0.60 -11.99 -19.29
N ILE A 26 0.48 -10.77 -18.73
CA ILE A 26 1.47 -9.71 -18.94
C ILE A 26 2.78 -10.01 -18.24
N PHE A 27 2.71 -10.57 -17.03
CA PHE A 27 3.88 -10.76 -16.18
C PHE A 27 4.39 -12.21 -16.11
N ALA A 28 3.81 -13.18 -16.85
CA ALA A 28 4.25 -14.58 -16.81
C ALA A 28 5.70 -14.78 -17.23
N ASN A 29 6.19 -13.98 -18.18
CA ASN A 29 7.53 -14.15 -18.77
C ASN A 29 8.67 -13.90 -17.78
N HIS A 30 8.45 -13.15 -16.69
CA HIS A 30 9.51 -12.81 -15.75
C HIS A 30 9.62 -13.75 -14.54
N LEU A 31 8.70 -14.69 -14.38
CA LEU A 31 8.64 -15.55 -13.20
C LEU A 31 9.92 -16.33 -12.92
N ASN A 32 10.71 -16.61 -13.96
CA ASN A 32 11.99 -17.32 -13.85
C ASN A 32 13.22 -16.41 -14.00
N ASN A 33 13.04 -15.07 -13.99
CA ASN A 33 14.18 -14.15 -14.05
C ASN A 33 15.10 -14.36 -12.84
N PRO A 34 16.43 -14.30 -13.03
CA PRO A 34 17.38 -14.48 -11.94
C PRO A 34 17.31 -13.31 -10.93
N PHE A 35 17.88 -13.52 -9.75
CA PHE A 35 18.11 -12.45 -8.79
C PHE A 35 19.02 -11.37 -9.39
N GLN A 36 18.65 -10.11 -9.22
CA GLN A 36 19.36 -8.95 -9.76
C GLN A 36 19.59 -7.89 -8.70
N PHE A 37 20.61 -7.07 -8.89
CA PHE A 37 20.95 -5.93 -8.03
C PHE A 37 20.95 -6.32 -6.54
N ASP A 38 20.25 -5.60 -5.71
CA ASP A 38 20.20 -5.82 -4.26
C ASP A 38 19.60 -7.18 -3.86
N SER A 39 18.87 -7.87 -4.75
CA SER A 39 18.37 -9.21 -4.47
C SER A 39 19.52 -10.21 -4.27
N VAL A 40 20.68 -10.01 -4.89
CA VAL A 40 21.82 -10.89 -4.76
C VAL A 40 22.42 -10.80 -3.33
N PRO A 41 22.88 -9.63 -2.83
CA PRO A 41 23.46 -9.55 -1.48
C PRO A 41 22.43 -9.73 -0.36
N TYR A 42 21.18 -9.28 -0.54
CA TYR A 42 20.17 -9.31 0.52
C TYR A 42 19.40 -10.63 0.61
N ILE A 43 19.35 -11.43 -0.47
CA ILE A 43 18.64 -12.70 -0.50
C ILE A 43 19.62 -13.83 -0.79
N SER A 44 20.15 -13.92 -2.01
CA SER A 44 20.94 -15.05 -2.47
C SER A 44 22.22 -15.28 -1.65
N ASN A 45 22.94 -14.23 -1.31
CA ASN A 45 24.20 -14.28 -0.55
C ASN A 45 24.01 -13.96 0.93
N ASN A 46 22.79 -13.89 1.43
CA ASN A 46 22.52 -13.56 2.82
C ASN A 46 22.73 -14.79 3.74
N ALA A 47 23.80 -14.79 4.51
CA ALA A 47 24.13 -15.88 5.41
C ALA A 47 23.01 -16.27 6.41
N LYS A 48 22.16 -15.29 6.80
CA LYS A 48 21.02 -15.56 7.69
C LYS A 48 19.93 -16.40 7.01
N LEU A 49 19.76 -16.26 5.69
CA LEU A 49 18.78 -16.99 4.92
C LEU A 49 19.26 -18.36 4.46
N GLN A 50 20.58 -18.64 4.57
CA GLN A 50 21.19 -19.91 4.16
C GLN A 50 20.89 -21.09 5.11
N LYS A 51 20.28 -20.81 6.28
CA LYS A 51 19.95 -21.82 7.29
C LYS A 51 18.43 -21.96 7.43
N PRO A 52 17.77 -22.77 6.59
CA PRO A 52 16.30 -22.91 6.59
C PRO A 52 15.73 -23.28 7.96
N GLU A 53 16.44 -24.08 8.73
CA GLU A 53 16.05 -24.54 10.07
C GLU A 53 15.93 -23.39 11.10
N THR A 54 16.62 -22.28 10.86
CA THR A 54 16.58 -21.12 11.75
C THR A 54 15.56 -20.07 11.32
N LEU A 55 15.01 -20.22 10.10
CA LEU A 55 14.00 -19.31 9.59
C LEU A 55 12.66 -19.54 10.34
N LEU A 56 11.95 -18.46 10.57
CA LEU A 56 10.65 -18.47 11.24
C LEU A 56 10.70 -18.91 12.72
N THR A 57 11.88 -19.09 13.31
CA THR A 57 12.01 -19.26 14.77
C THR A 57 11.60 -17.98 15.51
N PRO A 58 11.11 -18.08 16.77
CA PRO A 58 10.75 -16.90 17.56
C PRO A 58 11.89 -15.88 17.64
N GLU A 59 13.15 -16.32 17.80
CA GLU A 59 14.32 -15.44 17.86
C GLU A 59 14.56 -14.72 16.54
N PHE A 60 14.43 -15.42 15.40
CA PHE A 60 14.54 -14.82 14.07
C PHE A 60 13.43 -13.80 13.85
N LEU A 61 12.18 -14.16 14.13
CA LEU A 61 11.02 -13.28 13.96
C LEU A 61 11.17 -12.02 14.82
N GLN A 62 11.58 -12.14 16.06
CA GLN A 62 11.76 -11.00 16.96
C GLN A 62 12.88 -10.05 16.47
N LYS A 63 14.02 -10.59 16.02
CA LYS A 63 15.13 -9.80 15.48
C LYS A 63 14.79 -9.07 14.18
N GLU A 64 14.17 -9.77 13.26
CA GLU A 64 13.88 -9.22 11.93
C GLU A 64 12.66 -8.29 11.94
N PHE A 65 11.74 -8.42 12.92
CA PHE A 65 10.53 -7.58 13.01
C PHE A 65 10.84 -6.10 13.25
N ILE A 66 11.99 -5.77 13.85
CA ILE A 66 12.36 -4.40 14.20
C ILE A 66 12.61 -3.53 12.93
N HIS A 67 13.08 -4.14 11.82
CA HIS A 67 13.44 -3.42 10.60
C HIS A 67 12.75 -4.03 9.38
N ARG A 68 11.62 -3.44 8.94
CA ARG A 68 10.81 -3.96 7.81
C ARG A 68 10.42 -5.43 8.00
N GLY A 69 9.98 -5.78 9.22
CA GLY A 69 9.84 -7.16 9.65
C GLY A 69 8.95 -8.00 8.76
N LEU A 70 7.78 -7.49 8.38
CA LEU A 70 6.84 -8.26 7.57
C LEU A 70 7.38 -8.56 6.16
N LEU A 71 8.14 -7.62 5.57
CA LEU A 71 8.85 -7.84 4.31
C LEU A 71 9.88 -8.97 4.45
N ARG A 72 10.72 -8.90 5.50
CA ARG A 72 11.77 -9.91 5.75
C ARG A 72 11.19 -11.27 6.05
N ILE A 73 10.09 -11.33 6.80
CA ILE A 73 9.34 -12.57 7.05
C ILE A 73 8.81 -13.14 5.73
N SER A 74 8.29 -12.31 4.82
CA SER A 74 7.83 -12.76 3.51
C SER A 74 8.94 -13.35 2.64
N ILE A 75 10.15 -12.78 2.73
CA ILE A 75 11.35 -13.29 2.04
C ILE A 75 11.79 -14.62 2.67
N ALA A 76 11.90 -14.67 4.01
CA ALA A 76 12.26 -15.88 4.74
C ALA A 76 11.26 -17.02 4.47
N LEU A 77 9.96 -16.74 4.40
CA LEU A 77 8.93 -17.71 4.05
C LEU A 77 9.14 -18.28 2.64
N ASN A 78 9.45 -17.45 1.65
CA ASN A 78 9.78 -17.93 0.30
C ASN A 78 11.00 -18.87 0.33
N VAL A 79 12.08 -18.48 1.03
CA VAL A 79 13.28 -19.33 1.15
C VAL A 79 12.94 -20.65 1.85
N TYR A 80 12.12 -20.61 2.89
CA TYR A 80 11.70 -21.81 3.62
C TYR A 80 10.89 -22.77 2.74
N LEU A 81 9.99 -22.25 1.90
CA LEU A 81 9.08 -23.07 1.06
C LEU A 81 9.74 -23.62 -0.20
N ASP A 82 10.56 -22.83 -0.89
CA ASP A 82 11.07 -23.15 -2.23
C ASP A 82 12.58 -22.89 -2.40
N GLY A 83 13.28 -22.62 -1.30
CA GLY A 83 14.69 -22.29 -1.32
C GLY A 83 14.97 -20.97 -2.04
N PHE A 84 16.07 -20.94 -2.78
CA PHE A 84 16.50 -19.74 -3.53
C PHE A 84 16.03 -19.77 -5.00
N LYS A 85 14.90 -20.42 -5.30
CA LYS A 85 14.34 -20.39 -6.66
C LYS A 85 13.61 -19.07 -6.90
N PRO A 86 13.99 -18.30 -7.95
CA PRO A 86 13.38 -17.00 -8.21
C PRO A 86 11.87 -17.04 -8.44
N PHE A 87 11.36 -18.16 -8.97
CA PHE A 87 9.95 -18.33 -9.32
C PHE A 87 9.00 -17.97 -8.17
N GLY A 88 9.20 -18.53 -6.97
CA GLY A 88 8.33 -18.27 -5.82
C GLY A 88 8.34 -16.80 -5.38
N PHE A 89 9.50 -16.14 -5.52
CA PHE A 89 9.63 -14.73 -5.19
C PHE A 89 8.85 -13.84 -6.16
N HIS A 90 8.97 -14.08 -7.46
CA HIS A 90 8.25 -13.34 -8.47
C HIS A 90 6.74 -13.60 -8.42
N LEU A 91 6.36 -14.87 -8.21
CA LEU A 91 4.95 -15.25 -8.10
C LEU A 91 4.24 -14.49 -6.96
N LEU A 92 4.89 -14.38 -5.79
CA LEU A 92 4.31 -13.65 -4.66
C LEU A 92 4.20 -12.15 -4.95
N SER A 93 5.20 -11.54 -5.58
CA SER A 93 5.14 -10.12 -6.00
C SER A 93 4.01 -9.88 -7.01
N LEU A 94 3.86 -10.77 -7.99
CA LEU A 94 2.76 -10.73 -8.95
C LEU A 94 1.39 -10.90 -8.28
N ALA A 95 1.27 -11.82 -7.32
CA ALA A 95 0.03 -12.02 -6.58
C ALA A 95 -0.39 -10.75 -5.83
N PHE A 96 0.55 -10.06 -5.16
CA PHE A 96 0.28 -8.76 -4.54
C PHE A 96 -0.12 -7.69 -5.56
N HIS A 97 0.52 -7.65 -6.72
CA HIS A 97 0.18 -6.68 -7.77
C HIS A 97 -1.24 -6.88 -8.31
N ILE A 98 -1.61 -8.13 -8.60
CA ILE A 98 -2.97 -8.49 -9.03
C ILE A 98 -3.98 -8.12 -7.91
N LEU A 99 -3.67 -8.44 -6.67
CA LEU A 99 -4.51 -8.07 -5.52
C LEU A 99 -4.70 -6.56 -5.42
N ASN A 100 -3.65 -5.77 -5.64
CA ASN A 100 -3.72 -4.31 -5.65
C ASN A 100 -4.66 -3.79 -6.76
N ALA A 101 -4.59 -4.37 -7.95
CA ALA A 101 -5.51 -4.01 -9.05
C ALA A 101 -6.97 -4.36 -8.71
N LEU A 102 -7.22 -5.51 -8.08
CA LEU A 102 -8.54 -5.90 -7.59
C LEU A 102 -9.05 -4.96 -6.51
N LEU A 103 -8.21 -4.58 -5.55
CA LEU A 103 -8.56 -3.62 -4.50
C LEU A 103 -8.90 -2.26 -5.10
N LEU A 104 -8.12 -1.77 -6.07
CA LEU A 104 -8.38 -0.53 -6.78
C LEU A 104 -9.72 -0.58 -7.54
N PHE A 105 -10.04 -1.70 -8.19
CA PHE A 105 -11.35 -1.88 -8.82
C PHE A 105 -12.49 -1.61 -7.85
N PHE A 106 -12.47 -2.21 -6.66
CA PHE A 106 -13.51 -2.00 -5.64
C PHE A 106 -13.48 -0.60 -5.03
N ILE A 107 -12.29 -0.02 -4.81
CA ILE A 107 -12.14 1.34 -4.30
C ILE A 107 -12.74 2.36 -5.28
N PHE A 108 -12.47 2.22 -6.58
CA PHE A 108 -13.04 3.10 -7.60
C PHE A 108 -14.55 2.92 -7.72
N GLU A 109 -15.06 1.68 -7.74
CA GLU A 109 -16.50 1.43 -7.79
C GLU A 109 -17.23 2.13 -6.63
N LYS A 110 -16.71 1.99 -5.40
CA LYS A 110 -17.27 2.65 -4.21
C LYS A 110 -17.11 4.17 -4.25
N SER A 111 -15.96 4.67 -4.66
CA SER A 111 -15.72 6.11 -4.78
C SER A 111 -16.68 6.75 -5.78
N PHE A 112 -16.84 6.17 -6.96
CA PHE A 112 -17.71 6.71 -8.00
C PHE A 112 -19.18 6.66 -7.61
N GLN A 113 -19.60 5.63 -6.87
CA GLN A 113 -20.95 5.58 -6.29
C GLN A 113 -21.14 6.68 -5.25
N ARG A 114 -20.15 6.90 -4.39
CA ARG A 114 -20.21 7.89 -3.31
C ARG A 114 -20.16 9.33 -3.83
N PHE A 115 -19.37 9.61 -4.85
CA PHE A 115 -19.32 10.93 -5.50
C PHE A 115 -20.57 11.23 -6.34
N HIS A 116 -21.64 10.44 -6.20
CA HIS A 116 -22.93 10.67 -6.83
C HIS A 116 -22.87 10.77 -8.36
N LEU A 117 -21.94 10.06 -9.01
CA LEU A 117 -21.92 9.98 -10.47
C LEU A 117 -23.23 9.40 -11.03
N SER A 118 -23.97 8.68 -10.20
CA SER A 118 -25.37 8.29 -10.51
C SER A 118 -26.30 9.48 -10.73
N ALA A 119 -26.05 10.64 -10.07
CA ALA A 119 -26.79 11.88 -10.31
C ALA A 119 -26.54 12.46 -11.71
N LEU A 120 -25.43 12.08 -12.35
CA LEU A 120 -25.12 12.40 -13.75
C LEU A 120 -25.77 11.40 -14.74
N GLY A 121 -26.69 10.55 -14.27
CA GLY A 121 -27.34 9.53 -15.09
C GLY A 121 -26.50 8.27 -15.35
N TRP A 122 -25.40 8.08 -14.61
CA TRP A 122 -24.56 6.89 -14.77
C TRP A 122 -25.10 5.72 -13.96
N GLY A 123 -25.62 4.71 -14.65
CA GLY A 123 -26.03 3.46 -14.00
C GLY A 123 -24.86 2.66 -13.43
N ASN A 124 -25.14 1.75 -12.49
CA ASN A 124 -24.16 0.93 -11.81
C ASN A 124 -23.25 0.15 -12.76
N ASN A 125 -23.74 -0.33 -13.90
CA ASN A 125 -22.93 -1.04 -14.87
C ASN A 125 -21.86 -0.14 -15.50
N ARG A 126 -22.19 1.12 -15.80
CA ARG A 126 -21.24 2.10 -16.34
C ARG A 126 -20.15 2.45 -15.32
N ILE A 127 -20.55 2.69 -14.07
CA ILE A 127 -19.61 2.95 -12.97
C ILE A 127 -18.64 1.77 -12.84
N ARG A 128 -19.16 0.55 -12.83
CA ARG A 128 -18.36 -0.67 -12.72
C ARG A 128 -17.40 -0.86 -13.88
N SER A 129 -17.86 -0.61 -15.12
CA SER A 129 -16.98 -0.69 -16.30
C SER A 129 -15.84 0.31 -16.23
N ILE A 130 -16.09 1.56 -15.82
CA ILE A 130 -15.04 2.58 -15.68
C ILE A 130 -14.06 2.20 -14.57
N SER A 131 -14.54 1.67 -13.44
CA SER A 131 -13.69 1.17 -12.36
C SER A 131 -12.79 0.01 -12.83
N PHE A 132 -13.33 -0.88 -13.66
CA PHE A 132 -12.58 -1.95 -14.29
C PHE A 132 -11.46 -1.40 -15.20
N PHE A 133 -11.78 -0.48 -16.09
CA PHE A 133 -10.76 0.12 -16.96
C PHE A 133 -9.68 0.86 -16.18
N ALA A 134 -10.03 1.58 -15.11
CA ALA A 134 -9.07 2.24 -14.24
C ALA A 134 -8.12 1.22 -13.54
N ALA A 135 -8.67 0.10 -13.08
CA ALA A 135 -7.87 -0.96 -12.47
C ALA A 135 -6.96 -1.67 -13.49
N VAL A 136 -7.45 -1.89 -14.73
CA VAL A 136 -6.64 -2.45 -15.82
C VAL A 136 -5.53 -1.48 -16.25
N LEU A 137 -5.80 -0.19 -16.31
CA LEU A 137 -4.75 0.82 -16.59
C LEU A 137 -3.65 0.78 -15.53
N PHE A 138 -3.99 0.66 -14.26
CA PHE A 138 -2.99 0.47 -13.20
C PHE A 138 -2.21 -0.82 -13.38
N LEU A 139 -2.90 -1.94 -13.62
CA LEU A 139 -2.30 -3.27 -13.76
C LEU A 139 -1.28 -3.32 -14.91
N CYS A 140 -1.66 -2.74 -16.07
CA CYS A 140 -0.89 -2.82 -17.30
C CYS A 140 0.11 -1.68 -17.48
N HIS A 141 0.14 -0.70 -16.56
CA HIS A 141 0.97 0.49 -16.72
C HIS A 141 2.46 0.12 -16.68
N PRO A 142 3.28 0.55 -17.67
CA PRO A 142 4.69 0.18 -17.74
C PRO A 142 5.51 0.54 -16.50
N ILE A 143 5.13 1.61 -15.76
CA ILE A 143 5.81 2.02 -14.53
C ILE A 143 5.76 0.95 -13.43
N GLN A 144 4.79 0.04 -13.49
CA GLN A 144 4.66 -1.06 -12.52
C GLN A 144 5.66 -2.20 -12.74
N THR A 145 6.32 -2.21 -13.89
CA THR A 145 7.26 -3.28 -14.27
C THR A 145 8.36 -3.44 -13.23
N GLU A 146 8.97 -2.35 -12.79
CA GLU A 146 10.00 -2.39 -11.74
C GLU A 146 9.44 -2.93 -10.42
N SER A 147 8.27 -2.44 -10.00
CA SER A 147 7.65 -2.83 -8.73
C SER A 147 7.28 -4.31 -8.67
N VAL A 148 6.99 -4.94 -9.82
CA VAL A 148 6.56 -6.35 -9.92
C VAL A 148 7.74 -7.28 -10.19
N ILE A 149 8.63 -6.90 -11.13
CA ILE A 149 9.72 -7.76 -11.58
C ILE A 149 10.92 -7.71 -10.62
N TYR A 150 11.23 -6.55 -10.05
CA TYR A 150 12.35 -6.46 -9.12
C TYR A 150 11.95 -6.95 -7.72
N ILE A 151 12.55 -8.07 -7.29
CA ILE A 151 12.14 -8.78 -6.07
C ILE A 151 12.25 -7.88 -4.82
N MET A 152 13.26 -7.00 -4.71
CA MET A 152 13.40 -6.09 -3.56
C MET A 152 12.32 -5.01 -3.54
N SER A 153 11.73 -4.67 -4.70
CA SER A 153 10.56 -3.80 -4.81
C SER A 153 9.26 -4.45 -4.31
N ARG A 154 9.30 -5.71 -3.85
CA ARG A 154 8.17 -6.33 -3.14
C ARG A 154 7.65 -5.45 -2.00
N SER A 155 8.53 -4.69 -1.36
CA SER A 155 8.15 -3.72 -0.32
C SER A 155 7.11 -2.72 -0.82
N GLU A 156 7.16 -2.31 -2.10
CA GLU A 156 6.23 -1.36 -2.71
C GLU A 156 4.85 -1.99 -2.88
N VAL A 157 4.80 -3.13 -3.58
CA VAL A 157 3.52 -3.79 -3.87
C VAL A 157 2.84 -4.29 -2.61
N MET A 158 3.62 -4.75 -1.62
CA MET A 158 3.11 -5.24 -0.35
C MET A 158 2.60 -4.09 0.54
N ALA A 159 3.32 -2.96 0.63
CA ALA A 159 2.88 -1.77 1.33
C ALA A 159 1.62 -1.18 0.70
N SER A 160 1.55 -1.15 -0.65
CA SER A 160 0.36 -0.74 -1.40
C SER A 160 -0.84 -1.62 -1.07
N THR A 161 -0.65 -2.93 -0.90
CA THR A 161 -1.73 -3.85 -0.51
C THR A 161 -2.33 -3.46 0.84
N PHE A 162 -1.50 -3.24 1.87
CA PHE A 162 -1.99 -2.80 3.19
C PHE A 162 -2.67 -1.44 3.12
N TYR A 163 -2.10 -0.52 2.34
CA TYR A 163 -2.66 0.81 2.12
C TYR A 163 -4.06 0.73 1.52
N LEU A 164 -4.22 -0.03 0.44
CA LEU A 164 -5.50 -0.18 -0.26
C LEU A 164 -6.53 -0.96 0.56
N ILE A 165 -6.12 -2.00 1.31
CA ILE A 165 -7.03 -2.71 2.23
C ILE A 165 -7.53 -1.75 3.32
N GLY A 166 -6.64 -0.99 3.97
CA GLY A 166 -7.03 -0.02 4.99
C GLY A 166 -7.98 1.03 4.44
N PHE A 167 -7.71 1.54 3.24
CA PHE A 167 -8.55 2.53 2.57
C PHE A 167 -9.93 1.96 2.20
N LEU A 168 -10.00 0.73 1.68
CA LEU A 168 -11.26 0.06 1.36
C LEU A 168 -12.10 -0.22 2.61
N LEU A 169 -11.48 -0.64 3.71
CA LEU A 169 -12.16 -0.83 5.00
C LEU A 169 -12.73 0.50 5.53
N PHE A 170 -11.99 1.59 5.37
CA PHE A 170 -12.48 2.92 5.73
C PHE A 170 -13.69 3.34 4.88
N GLN A 171 -13.65 3.12 3.55
CA GLN A 171 -14.81 3.36 2.68
C GLN A 171 -16.03 2.53 3.12
N GLN A 172 -15.84 1.26 3.45
CA GLN A 172 -16.92 0.39 3.94
C GLN A 172 -17.50 0.92 5.27
N LEU A 173 -16.65 1.43 6.17
CA LEU A 173 -17.09 2.02 7.43
C LEU A 173 -17.97 3.25 7.19
N LEU A 174 -17.62 4.10 6.22
CA LEU A 174 -18.39 5.29 5.87
C LEU A 174 -19.76 5.00 5.24
N GLU A 175 -19.95 3.82 4.66
CA GLU A 175 -21.22 3.40 4.05
C GLU A 175 -22.22 2.83 5.06
N ARG A 176 -21.76 2.45 6.24
CA ARG A 176 -22.61 1.83 7.25
C ARG A 176 -23.46 2.86 7.99
N THR A 177 -24.76 2.72 7.90
CA THR A 177 -25.75 3.63 8.52
C THR A 177 -26.26 3.14 9.89
N SER A 178 -26.14 1.84 10.16
CA SER A 178 -26.65 1.20 11.39
C SER A 178 -25.60 0.28 11.97
N THR A 179 -24.59 0.88 12.63
CA THR A 179 -23.49 0.14 13.25
C THR A 179 -23.51 0.42 14.75
N SER A 180 -23.41 -0.62 15.59
CA SER A 180 -23.27 -0.44 17.02
C SER A 180 -21.91 0.18 17.36
N GLY A 181 -21.80 0.90 18.49
CA GLY A 181 -20.51 1.48 18.93
C GLY A 181 -19.39 0.43 19.02
N LEU A 182 -19.73 -0.79 19.43
CA LEU A 182 -18.78 -1.91 19.50
C LEU A 182 -18.24 -2.33 18.12
N GLN A 183 -19.09 -2.34 17.09
CA GLN A 183 -18.66 -2.66 15.74
C GLN A 183 -17.75 -1.55 15.18
N TYR A 184 -18.04 -0.27 15.41
CA TYR A 184 -17.14 0.84 15.06
C TYR A 184 -15.77 0.68 15.71
N PHE A 185 -15.74 0.30 17.01
CA PHE A 185 -14.50 0.05 17.72
C PHE A 185 -13.67 -1.08 17.09
N PHE A 186 -14.28 -2.21 16.71
CA PHE A 186 -13.58 -3.29 16.03
C PHE A 186 -13.05 -2.89 14.64
N TYR A 187 -13.85 -2.15 13.84
CA TYR A 187 -13.36 -1.63 12.56
C TYR A 187 -12.16 -0.71 12.73
N PHE A 188 -12.20 0.15 13.73
CA PHE A 188 -11.10 1.05 14.07
C PHE A 188 -9.85 0.28 14.46
N LEU A 189 -9.97 -0.74 15.31
CA LEU A 189 -8.85 -1.62 15.68
C LEU A 189 -8.26 -2.35 14.47
N ILE A 190 -9.09 -2.87 13.57
CA ILE A 190 -8.63 -3.55 12.35
C ILE A 190 -7.88 -2.56 11.45
N ILE A 191 -8.38 -1.35 11.26
CA ILE A 191 -7.69 -0.33 10.46
C ILE A 191 -6.33 0.03 11.08
N ILE A 192 -6.26 0.21 12.40
CA ILE A 192 -4.99 0.45 13.09
C ILE A 192 -4.03 -0.72 12.88
N LEU A 193 -4.49 -1.95 13.05
CA LEU A 193 -3.67 -3.14 12.84
C LEU A 193 -3.11 -3.18 11.40
N ILE A 194 -3.94 -2.89 10.39
CA ILE A 194 -3.52 -2.83 8.98
C ILE A 194 -2.46 -1.75 8.77
N ILE A 195 -2.62 -0.57 9.38
CA ILE A 195 -1.63 0.51 9.31
C ILE A 195 -0.31 0.06 9.93
N LEU A 196 -0.34 -0.55 11.11
CA LEU A 196 0.87 -1.04 11.79
C LEU A 196 1.58 -2.13 10.99
N LEU A 197 0.84 -3.10 10.46
CA LEU A 197 1.39 -4.14 9.59
C LEU A 197 1.99 -3.55 8.31
N GLY A 198 1.29 -2.64 7.65
CA GLY A 198 1.80 -1.96 6.46
C GLY A 198 3.02 -1.09 6.76
N PHE A 199 3.04 -0.39 7.89
CA PHE A 199 4.18 0.41 8.34
C PHE A 199 5.42 -0.48 8.58
N SER A 200 5.23 -1.71 9.08
CA SER A 200 6.33 -2.69 9.22
C SER A 200 6.87 -3.21 7.88
N VAL A 201 6.18 -2.95 6.76
CA VAL A 201 6.70 -3.21 5.41
C VAL A 201 7.43 -1.97 4.88
N LYS A 202 6.74 -0.83 4.86
CA LYS A 202 7.28 0.44 4.37
C LYS A 202 6.60 1.64 5.00
N GLN A 203 7.38 2.65 5.33
CA GLN A 203 6.95 3.85 6.06
C GLN A 203 5.88 4.68 5.32
N ILE A 204 5.77 4.56 3.99
CA ILE A 204 4.77 5.27 3.18
C ILE A 204 3.33 5.04 3.67
N VAL A 205 3.05 3.89 4.32
CA VAL A 205 1.73 3.56 4.85
C VAL A 205 1.30 4.52 5.98
N ALA A 206 2.23 5.23 6.62
CA ALA A 206 1.90 6.28 7.59
C ALA A 206 1.08 7.44 7.00
N THR A 207 1.07 7.60 5.68
CA THR A 207 0.24 8.62 4.99
C THR A 207 -1.23 8.21 4.82
N LEU A 208 -1.57 6.96 5.07
CA LEU A 208 -2.93 6.43 4.90
C LEU A 208 -4.00 7.21 5.71
N PRO A 209 -3.79 7.56 7.00
CA PRO A 209 -4.76 8.38 7.73
C PRO A 209 -5.04 9.73 7.06
N ALA A 210 -4.01 10.37 6.51
CA ALA A 210 -4.18 11.63 5.78
C ALA A 210 -5.07 11.44 4.54
N SER A 211 -4.84 10.38 3.76
CA SER A 211 -5.66 10.07 2.58
C SER A 211 -7.12 9.75 2.95
N MET A 212 -7.34 9.06 4.09
CA MET A 212 -8.69 8.79 4.60
C MET A 212 -9.41 10.08 4.97
N ILE A 213 -8.71 11.02 5.63
CA ILE A 213 -9.24 12.34 5.97
C ILE A 213 -9.60 13.12 4.70
N PHE A 214 -8.69 13.21 3.73
CA PHE A 214 -8.97 13.87 2.45
C PHE A 214 -10.18 13.24 1.76
N TYR A 215 -10.23 11.94 1.63
CA TYR A 215 -11.35 11.25 1.02
C TYR A 215 -12.68 11.56 1.74
N TYR A 216 -12.68 11.54 3.08
CA TYR A 216 -13.85 11.86 3.87
C TYR A 216 -14.38 13.25 3.54
N PHE A 217 -13.52 14.26 3.50
CA PHE A 217 -13.93 15.63 3.22
C PHE A 217 -14.48 15.81 1.79
N PHE A 218 -13.83 15.20 0.81
CA PHE A 218 -14.32 15.29 -0.57
C PHE A 218 -15.59 14.48 -0.81
N SER A 219 -15.85 13.45 -0.03
CA SER A 219 -17.01 12.57 -0.18
C SER A 219 -18.20 12.94 0.69
N CYS A 220 -18.07 13.95 1.57
CA CYS A 220 -19.16 14.41 2.43
C CYS A 220 -19.92 15.56 1.77
N PRO A 221 -21.26 15.62 1.96
CA PRO A 221 -22.05 16.79 1.53
C PRO A 221 -21.54 18.09 2.15
N ASP A 222 -21.67 19.22 1.42
CA ASP A 222 -21.21 20.55 1.86
C ASP A 222 -21.77 20.99 3.22
N ASN A 223 -22.91 20.48 3.64
CA ASN A 223 -23.53 20.77 4.92
C ASN A 223 -23.18 19.78 6.03
N SER A 224 -22.22 18.87 5.80
CA SER A 224 -21.82 17.90 6.83
C SER A 224 -21.14 18.61 8.02
N PRO A 225 -21.32 18.09 9.26
CA PRO A 225 -20.63 18.64 10.45
C PRO A 225 -19.12 18.71 10.25
N ALA A 226 -18.55 17.76 9.53
CA ALA A 226 -17.12 17.71 9.21
C ALA A 226 -16.69 18.87 8.30
N TRP A 227 -17.48 19.22 7.28
CA TRP A 227 -17.22 20.35 6.41
C TRP A 227 -17.32 21.68 7.14
N GLN A 228 -18.31 21.81 8.03
CA GLN A 228 -18.43 22.98 8.90
C GLN A 228 -17.24 23.10 9.86
N PHE A 229 -16.80 21.97 10.45
CA PHE A 229 -15.60 21.92 11.29
C PHE A 229 -14.36 22.40 10.52
N LEU A 230 -14.15 21.88 9.28
CA LEU A 230 -13.02 22.33 8.45
C LEU A 230 -13.09 23.81 8.09
N LYS A 231 -14.25 24.32 7.69
CA LYS A 231 -14.42 25.74 7.40
C LYS A 231 -14.05 26.59 8.60
N LYS A 232 -14.44 26.16 9.81
CA LYS A 232 -14.15 26.84 11.07
C LYS A 232 -12.67 26.76 11.48
N TRP A 233 -12.05 25.58 11.28
CA TRP A 233 -10.71 25.27 11.77
C TRP A 233 -9.62 25.30 10.70
N LYS A 234 -9.92 25.69 9.47
CA LYS A 234 -8.96 25.68 8.35
C LYS A 234 -7.65 26.42 8.66
N TRP A 235 -7.73 27.58 9.28
CA TRP A 235 -6.55 28.37 9.60
C TRP A 235 -5.74 27.78 10.76
N PRO A 236 -6.32 27.42 11.93
CA PRO A 236 -5.60 26.69 12.98
C PRO A 236 -4.96 25.39 12.48
N LEU A 237 -5.68 24.58 11.68
CA LEU A 237 -5.15 23.34 11.13
C LEU A 237 -3.97 23.62 10.19
N LEU A 238 -4.04 24.65 9.36
CA LEU A 238 -2.95 25.02 8.44
C LEU A 238 -1.71 25.48 9.22
N VAL A 239 -1.89 26.23 10.30
CA VAL A 239 -0.79 26.64 11.19
C VAL A 239 -0.17 25.42 11.88
N ILE A 240 -0.98 24.51 12.42
CA ILE A 240 -0.49 23.27 13.05
C ILE A 240 0.27 22.41 12.02
N CYS A 241 -0.29 22.19 10.83
CA CYS A 241 0.37 21.43 9.78
C CYS A 241 1.69 22.05 9.33
N SER A 242 1.73 23.38 9.19
CA SER A 242 2.96 24.10 8.83
C SER A 242 4.02 24.03 9.95
N ALA A 243 3.60 24.14 11.21
CA ALA A 243 4.49 23.99 12.36
C ALA A 243 5.06 22.55 12.44
N LEU A 244 4.21 21.53 12.26
CA LEU A 244 4.65 20.13 12.23
C LEU A 244 5.59 19.87 11.05
N ALA A 245 5.28 20.40 9.87
CA ALA A 245 6.16 20.32 8.70
C ALA A 245 7.50 21.00 8.98
N SER A 246 7.50 22.20 9.57
CA SER A 246 8.73 22.91 9.93
C SER A 246 9.56 22.16 10.95
N LEU A 247 8.93 21.58 11.98
CA LEU A 247 9.60 20.72 12.95
C LEU A 247 10.15 19.43 12.32
N PHE A 248 9.42 18.85 11.39
CA PHE A 248 9.88 17.69 10.62
C PHE A 248 11.10 18.05 9.76
N PHE A 249 11.04 19.15 9.02
CA PHE A 249 12.16 19.66 8.24
C PHE A 249 13.34 20.04 9.14
N TYR A 250 13.10 20.71 10.27
CA TYR A 250 14.14 21.03 11.23
C TYR A 250 14.87 19.77 11.71
N LYS A 251 14.12 18.72 12.14
CA LYS A 251 14.73 17.42 12.49
C LYS A 251 15.44 16.76 11.32
N LEU A 252 14.88 16.85 10.13
CA LEU A 252 15.51 16.32 8.92
C LEU A 252 16.89 16.96 8.66
N PHE A 253 17.05 18.25 8.97
CA PHE A 253 18.29 18.97 8.76
C PHE A 253 19.28 18.90 9.94
N THR A 254 18.80 18.67 11.16
CA THR A 254 19.64 18.69 12.37
C THR A 254 20.00 17.31 12.89
N ASP A 255 19.21 16.29 12.63
CA ASP A 255 19.38 14.95 13.21
C ASP A 255 20.10 14.01 12.23
N GLU A 256 21.40 13.80 12.42
CA GLU A 256 22.21 12.94 11.55
C GLU A 256 21.76 11.47 11.55
N ALA A 257 21.11 11.00 12.61
CA ALA A 257 20.66 9.63 12.75
C ALA A 257 19.34 9.32 12.00
N PHE A 258 18.54 10.33 11.66
CA PHE A 258 17.19 10.12 11.15
C PHE A 258 17.13 9.65 9.68
N LEU A 259 18.12 10.01 8.86
CA LEU A 259 18.13 9.68 7.43
C LEU A 259 19.15 8.63 7.03
N VAL A 260 20.13 8.36 7.88
CA VAL A 260 21.16 7.36 7.61
C VAL A 260 20.87 6.16 8.51
N GLY A 261 20.22 5.13 7.94
CA GLY A 261 20.30 3.80 8.54
C GLY A 261 21.76 3.40 8.71
N PRO A 262 22.11 2.48 9.62
CA PRO A 262 23.48 2.06 9.87
C PRO A 262 24.05 1.34 8.64
N SER A 263 24.37 2.07 7.61
CA SER A 263 25.07 1.58 6.43
C SER A 263 26.49 2.15 6.46
N ARG A 264 27.43 1.24 6.54
CA ARG A 264 28.85 1.37 6.25
C ARG A 264 29.22 2.74 5.68
N THR A 265 29.84 3.58 6.48
CA THR A 265 30.26 4.87 6.01
C THR A 265 31.66 5.17 6.43
N ASP A 266 32.55 5.06 5.48
CA ASP A 266 33.79 5.81 5.49
C ASP A 266 33.78 7.05 4.57
N GLN A 267 32.63 7.41 4.02
CA GLN A 267 32.44 8.66 3.23
C GLN A 267 31.12 9.34 3.58
N MET A 268 31.15 10.17 4.61
CA MET A 268 30.05 11.10 4.87
C MET A 268 30.00 12.20 3.81
N VAL A 269 29.30 11.97 2.74
CA VAL A 269 28.81 13.06 1.90
C VAL A 269 27.71 13.76 2.71
N GLY A 270 27.92 15.02 3.07
CA GLY A 270 26.93 15.79 3.83
C GLY A 270 25.56 15.71 3.15
N ARG A 271 24.50 15.56 3.93
CA ARG A 271 23.10 15.36 3.47
C ARG A 271 22.65 16.32 2.38
N VAL A 272 22.97 17.59 2.55
CA VAL A 272 22.65 18.63 1.56
C VAL A 272 23.33 18.31 0.22
N LYS A 273 24.56 17.82 0.26
CA LYS A 273 25.32 17.44 -0.94
C LYS A 273 24.73 16.18 -1.59
N TYR A 274 24.27 15.20 -0.78
CA TYR A 274 23.57 14.03 -1.26
C TYR A 274 22.21 14.39 -1.91
N MET A 275 21.38 15.20 -1.24
CA MET A 275 20.10 15.65 -1.78
C MET A 275 20.26 16.46 -3.07
N LEU A 276 21.28 17.30 -3.16
CA LEU A 276 21.56 18.10 -4.36
C LEU A 276 22.13 17.24 -5.50
N SER A 277 22.73 16.09 -5.23
CA SER A 277 23.24 15.18 -6.26
C SER A 277 22.18 14.25 -6.85
N GLN A 278 21.03 14.04 -6.18
CA GLN A 278 19.98 13.12 -6.66
C GLN A 278 19.38 13.50 -8.03
N PRO A 279 19.21 14.78 -8.40
CA PRO A 279 18.71 15.14 -9.73
C PRO A 279 19.65 14.78 -10.88
N TYR A 280 20.91 14.42 -10.59
CA TYR A 280 21.95 14.12 -11.58
C TYR A 280 22.28 12.62 -11.69
N VAL A 281 21.52 11.76 -11.00
CA VAL A 281 21.59 10.31 -11.06
C VAL A 281 20.34 9.76 -11.72
#